data_dc412076d608112aa777cdda0533c9c9
#
_entry.id   dc412076d608112aa777cdda0533c9c9
#
_cell.length_a   1.000
_cell.length_b   1.000
_cell.length_c   1.000
_cell.angle_alpha   90.00
_cell.angle_beta   90.00
_cell.angle_gamma   90.00
#
_symmetry.space_group_name_H-M   'P 1'
#
loop_
_entity.id
_entity.type
_entity.pdbx_description
1 polymer ?
#
loop_
_entity_poly.entity_id
_entity_poly.type
_entity_poly.pdbx_seq_one_letter_code
_entity_poly.pdbx_strand_id
1 'polypeptide(L)'
;LEVCKRLDQKGLVNAYEGNVSIRRDGFIYITPSGKNKAFLTEEMIAIFKEDTMEQVGGIYPASSEMLLHTNAYKIRPDVSGVIHCHPTMLTAYALCNKPIETKAYPEMIGNFKRIECAPYGRPGTGEIFDVARDYIRKNDIVLLGNHGVIAVGKDVFDAMNKIEAAEAIAKVLFYADKIGKVVDLPDSEVRMFLEK
;
A
#
# COMPACT_ATOMS: atom_id res chain seq x y z
N LEU A 1 -6.07 14.06 4.55
CA LEU A 1 -5.15 15.09 4.04
C LEU A 1 -3.76 15.00 4.67
N GLU A 2 -3.65 14.78 5.99
CA GLU A 2 -2.36 14.67 6.69
C GLU A 2 -1.50 13.53 6.10
N VAL A 3 -2.08 12.35 5.91
CA VAL A 3 -1.38 11.21 5.28
C VAL A 3 -0.93 11.54 3.86
N CYS A 4 -1.73 12.25 3.07
CA CYS A 4 -1.36 12.68 1.73
C CYS A 4 -0.11 13.58 1.72
N LYS A 5 -0.06 14.56 2.64
CA LYS A 5 1.12 15.42 2.82
C LYS A 5 2.34 14.62 3.27
N ARG A 6 2.16 13.68 4.20
CA ARG A 6 3.24 12.83 4.70
C ARG A 6 3.81 11.90 3.61
N LEU A 7 2.96 11.33 2.77
CA LEU A 7 3.38 10.53 1.61
C LEU A 7 4.29 11.34 0.67
N ASP A 8 3.90 12.58 0.37
CA ASP A 8 4.70 13.50 -0.46
C ASP A 8 6.03 13.88 0.23
N GLN A 9 5.99 14.30 1.49
CA GLN A 9 7.18 14.68 2.25
C GLN A 9 8.21 13.55 2.40
N LYS A 10 7.75 12.30 2.45
CA LYS A 10 8.58 11.11 2.54
C LYS A 10 9.05 10.59 1.17
N GLY A 11 8.61 11.21 0.06
CA GLY A 11 8.92 10.76 -1.28
C GLY A 11 8.35 9.39 -1.63
N LEU A 12 7.19 9.06 -1.04
CA LEU A 12 6.47 7.79 -1.28
C LEU A 12 5.46 7.91 -2.42
N VAL A 13 5.18 9.14 -2.86
CA VAL A 13 4.42 9.50 -4.06
C VAL A 13 5.14 10.62 -4.80
N ASN A 14 4.85 10.80 -6.08
CA ASN A 14 5.21 11.99 -6.84
C ASN A 14 3.97 12.83 -7.18
N ALA A 15 4.13 13.85 -8.05
CA ALA A 15 3.06 14.79 -8.38
C ALA A 15 1.80 14.14 -8.96
N TYR A 16 1.92 12.99 -9.64
CA TYR A 16 0.83 12.36 -10.39
C TYR A 16 0.38 11.02 -9.80
N GLU A 17 1.20 10.38 -8.98
CA GLU A 17 1.04 8.99 -8.56
C GLU A 17 0.39 8.87 -7.18
N GLY A 18 -0.11 7.67 -6.93
CA GLY A 18 -0.66 7.26 -5.65
C GLY A 18 -2.06 7.79 -5.39
N ASN A 19 -2.74 7.09 -4.54
CA ASN A 19 -4.09 7.43 -4.07
C ASN A 19 -4.33 6.88 -2.67
N VAL A 20 -5.19 7.59 -1.96
CA VAL A 20 -5.51 7.32 -0.56
C VAL A 20 -7.02 7.31 -0.41
N SER A 21 -7.56 6.34 0.30
CA SER A 21 -8.96 6.35 0.68
C SER A 21 -9.16 5.97 2.13
N ILE A 22 -10.29 6.41 2.67
CA ILE A 22 -10.83 5.96 3.95
C ILE A 22 -12.28 5.52 3.76
N ARG A 23 -12.70 4.50 4.52
CA ARG A 23 -14.08 4.07 4.65
C ARG A 23 -14.58 4.46 6.04
N ARG A 24 -15.69 5.21 6.09
CA ARG A 24 -16.27 5.65 7.37
C ARG A 24 -17.76 5.95 7.23
N ASP A 25 -18.56 5.48 8.18
CA ASP A 25 -19.98 5.80 8.33
C ASP A 25 -20.83 5.58 7.05
N GLY A 26 -20.53 4.50 6.28
CA GLY A 26 -21.22 4.17 5.03
C GLY A 26 -20.75 4.99 3.82
N PHE A 27 -19.63 5.72 3.95
CA PHE A 27 -19.02 6.48 2.86
C PHE A 27 -17.58 6.07 2.61
N ILE A 28 -17.17 6.21 1.35
CA ILE A 28 -15.78 6.09 0.91
C ILE A 28 -15.30 7.47 0.46
N TYR A 29 -14.24 7.95 1.08
CA TYR A 29 -13.53 9.19 0.76
C TYR A 29 -12.26 8.82 0.03
N ILE A 30 -12.05 9.33 -1.18
CA ILE A 30 -10.88 9.00 -1.99
C ILE A 30 -10.28 10.22 -2.66
N THR A 31 -8.95 10.25 -2.73
CA THR A 31 -8.22 11.32 -3.40
C THR A 31 -8.59 11.38 -4.88
N PRO A 32 -8.65 12.60 -5.47
CA PRO A 32 -8.97 12.80 -6.87
C PRO A 32 -7.84 12.32 -7.80
N SER A 33 -8.21 12.04 -9.05
CA SER A 33 -7.26 11.70 -10.11
C SER A 33 -6.36 12.88 -10.47
N GLY A 34 -5.07 12.62 -10.74
CA GLY A 34 -4.13 13.56 -11.33
C GLY A 34 -3.82 14.80 -10.49
N LYS A 35 -4.06 14.78 -9.16
CA LYS A 35 -3.76 15.88 -8.26
C LYS A 35 -2.59 15.54 -7.34
N ASN A 36 -1.69 16.52 -7.16
CA ASN A 36 -0.59 16.38 -6.23
C ASN A 36 -1.10 16.24 -4.79
N LYS A 37 -0.61 15.21 -4.08
CA LYS A 37 -1.09 14.83 -2.75
C LYS A 37 -0.77 15.88 -1.69
N ALA A 38 0.31 16.66 -1.86
CA ALA A 38 0.69 17.72 -0.93
C ALA A 38 -0.29 18.89 -0.88
N PHE A 39 -1.02 19.15 -1.98
CA PHE A 39 -1.86 20.35 -2.16
C PHE A 39 -3.36 20.06 -2.15
N LEU A 40 -3.77 18.86 -1.71
CA LEU A 40 -5.19 18.53 -1.63
C LEU A 40 -5.90 19.32 -0.54
N THR A 41 -7.12 19.77 -0.86
CA THR A 41 -8.06 20.37 0.09
C THR A 41 -9.24 19.41 0.33
N GLU A 42 -10.05 19.67 1.35
CA GLU A 42 -11.20 18.80 1.69
C GLU A 42 -12.20 18.73 0.55
N GLU A 43 -12.49 19.84 -0.11
CA GLU A 43 -13.41 19.93 -1.24
C GLU A 43 -12.97 19.13 -2.48
N MET A 44 -11.66 18.82 -2.59
CA MET A 44 -11.13 18.01 -3.68
C MET A 44 -11.36 16.52 -3.46
N ILE A 45 -11.59 16.07 -2.23
CA ILE A 45 -11.77 14.64 -1.92
C ILE A 45 -13.12 14.19 -2.46
N ALA A 46 -13.11 13.18 -3.32
CA ALA A 46 -14.32 12.57 -3.84
C ALA A 46 -14.98 11.70 -2.75
N ILE A 47 -16.28 11.85 -2.56
CA ILE A 47 -17.07 11.15 -1.53
C ILE A 47 -18.12 10.31 -2.22
N PHE A 48 -18.15 9.01 -1.91
CA PHE A 48 -19.10 8.04 -2.46
C PHE A 48 -19.91 7.40 -1.34
N LYS A 49 -21.19 7.12 -1.58
CA LYS A 49 -21.93 6.16 -0.78
C LYS A 49 -21.36 4.77 -1.02
N GLU A 50 -21.08 4.03 0.05
CA GLU A 50 -20.43 2.70 -0.07
C GLU A 50 -21.33 1.66 -0.75
N ASP A 51 -22.65 1.75 -0.54
CA ASP A 51 -23.65 0.81 -1.06
C ASP A 51 -23.97 0.99 -2.56
N THR A 52 -24.16 2.23 -2.98
CA THR A 52 -24.57 2.56 -4.36
C THR A 52 -23.43 2.99 -5.27
N MET A 53 -22.27 3.33 -4.68
CA MET A 53 -21.14 3.94 -5.39
C MET A 53 -21.51 5.26 -6.09
N GLU A 54 -22.55 5.94 -5.64
CA GLU A 54 -22.93 7.27 -6.08
C GLU A 54 -21.97 8.32 -5.48
N GLN A 55 -21.37 9.16 -6.32
CA GLN A 55 -20.57 10.29 -5.84
C GLN A 55 -21.50 11.38 -5.29
N VAL A 56 -21.35 11.71 -4.01
CA VAL A 56 -22.18 12.69 -3.29
C VAL A 56 -21.42 13.92 -2.84
N GLY A 57 -20.09 13.94 -3.06
CA GLY A 57 -19.24 15.08 -2.71
C GLY A 57 -17.91 15.08 -3.47
N GLY A 58 -17.18 16.17 -3.31
CA GLY A 58 -15.93 16.44 -4.02
C GLY A 58 -16.16 17.11 -5.37
N ILE A 59 -15.27 18.05 -5.71
CA ILE A 59 -15.35 18.84 -6.96
C ILE A 59 -14.63 18.19 -8.15
N TYR A 60 -13.93 17.08 -7.91
CA TYR A 60 -13.17 16.33 -8.91
C TYR A 60 -13.64 14.88 -8.99
N PRO A 61 -13.42 14.21 -10.13
CA PRO A 61 -13.60 12.78 -10.23
C PRO A 61 -12.59 12.05 -9.32
N ALA A 62 -12.99 10.91 -8.81
CA ALA A 62 -12.14 10.02 -8.02
C ALA A 62 -10.90 9.56 -8.81
N SER A 63 -9.91 9.03 -8.09
CA SER A 63 -8.80 8.30 -8.70
C SER A 63 -9.31 7.23 -9.67
N SER A 64 -8.63 7.04 -10.79
CA SER A 64 -8.90 5.96 -11.75
C SER A 64 -8.75 4.56 -11.13
N GLU A 65 -8.07 4.45 -9.99
CA GLU A 65 -7.86 3.20 -9.26
C GLU A 65 -8.86 2.98 -8.11
N MET A 66 -9.96 3.73 -8.10
CA MET A 66 -11.03 3.58 -7.10
C MET A 66 -11.50 2.12 -6.96
N LEU A 67 -11.56 1.35 -8.06
CA LEU A 67 -11.97 -0.06 -8.04
C LEU A 67 -11.03 -0.93 -7.19
N LEU A 68 -9.72 -0.65 -7.19
CA LEU A 68 -8.76 -1.35 -6.35
C LEU A 68 -9.07 -1.14 -4.86
N HIS A 69 -9.36 0.11 -4.47
CA HIS A 69 -9.70 0.46 -3.09
C HIS A 69 -11.05 -0.10 -2.64
N THR A 70 -12.09 0.11 -3.43
CA THR A 70 -13.45 -0.32 -3.06
C THR A 70 -13.57 -1.83 -2.98
N ASN A 71 -12.89 -2.55 -3.86
CA ASN A 71 -12.86 -4.00 -3.82
C ASN A 71 -11.99 -4.54 -2.65
N ALA A 72 -10.90 -3.82 -2.27
CA ALA A 72 -10.16 -4.15 -1.06
C ALA A 72 -11.06 -4.06 0.19
N TYR A 73 -11.87 -3.01 0.33
CA TYR A 73 -12.85 -2.89 1.42
C TYR A 73 -13.89 -4.02 1.44
N LYS A 74 -14.34 -4.50 0.27
CA LYS A 74 -15.32 -5.59 0.20
C LYS A 74 -14.78 -6.92 0.73
N ILE A 75 -13.50 -7.21 0.48
CA ILE A 75 -12.88 -8.48 0.92
C ILE A 75 -12.21 -8.39 2.30
N ARG A 76 -11.98 -7.15 2.80
CA ARG A 76 -11.37 -6.83 4.11
C ARG A 76 -12.31 -5.92 4.90
N PRO A 77 -13.37 -6.48 5.51
CA PRO A 77 -14.30 -5.68 6.32
C PRO A 77 -13.66 -5.11 7.58
N ASP A 78 -12.52 -5.63 7.98
CA ASP A 78 -11.71 -5.24 9.13
C ASP A 78 -10.88 -3.96 8.90
N VAL A 79 -10.73 -3.49 7.65
CA VAL A 79 -9.91 -2.31 7.33
C VAL A 79 -10.74 -1.08 7.00
N SER A 80 -10.23 0.10 7.34
CA SER A 80 -10.87 1.40 7.08
C SER A 80 -9.97 2.40 6.34
N GLY A 81 -8.71 2.05 6.07
CA GLY A 81 -7.77 2.82 5.28
C GLY A 81 -7.11 2.00 4.19
N VAL A 82 -7.01 2.54 2.98
CA VAL A 82 -6.29 1.94 1.86
C VAL A 82 -5.40 3.00 1.22
N ILE A 83 -4.14 2.64 0.98
CA ILE A 83 -3.16 3.48 0.27
C ILE A 83 -2.55 2.65 -0.85
N HIS A 84 -2.55 3.21 -2.05
CA HIS A 84 -1.74 2.75 -3.14
C HIS A 84 -0.72 3.84 -3.50
N CYS A 85 0.54 3.47 -3.66
CA CYS A 85 1.62 4.40 -4.00
C CYS A 85 2.82 3.69 -4.64
N HIS A 86 3.82 4.49 -5.05
CA HIS A 86 5.00 3.98 -5.77
C HIS A 86 6.32 4.37 -5.07
N PRO A 87 6.55 3.92 -3.81
CA PRO A 87 7.81 4.16 -3.12
C PRO A 87 8.96 3.51 -3.90
N THR A 88 10.10 4.17 -3.96
CA THR A 88 11.20 3.81 -4.86
C THR A 88 11.64 2.35 -4.74
N MET A 89 11.88 1.86 -3.52
CA MET A 89 12.39 0.50 -3.33
C MET A 89 11.30 -0.55 -3.47
N LEU A 90 10.12 -0.33 -2.88
CA LEU A 90 8.99 -1.24 -3.05
C LEU A 90 8.61 -1.39 -4.52
N THR A 91 8.60 -0.28 -5.27
CA THR A 91 8.34 -0.29 -6.72
C THR A 91 9.45 -1.03 -7.49
N ALA A 92 10.72 -0.86 -7.11
CA ALA A 92 11.82 -1.60 -7.75
C ALA A 92 11.67 -3.12 -7.56
N TYR A 93 11.28 -3.58 -6.36
CA TYR A 93 10.95 -5.00 -6.13
C TYR A 93 9.73 -5.44 -6.94
N ALA A 94 8.69 -4.62 -7.02
CA ALA A 94 7.50 -4.88 -7.84
C ALA A 94 7.84 -5.01 -9.33
N LEU A 95 8.73 -4.17 -9.86
CA LEU A 95 9.21 -4.26 -11.26
C LEU A 95 9.99 -5.56 -11.52
N CYS A 96 10.64 -6.09 -10.50
CA CYS A 96 11.32 -7.38 -10.59
C CYS A 96 10.39 -8.58 -10.35
N ASN A 97 9.12 -8.35 -10.03
CA ASN A 97 8.14 -9.36 -9.61
C ASN A 97 8.68 -10.24 -8.45
N LYS A 98 9.40 -9.61 -7.51
CA LYS A 98 10.02 -10.30 -6.38
C LYS A 98 9.36 -9.91 -5.06
N PRO A 99 8.96 -10.89 -4.24
CA PRO A 99 8.57 -10.62 -2.86
C PRO A 99 9.77 -10.14 -2.05
N ILE A 100 9.51 -9.52 -0.89
CA ILE A 100 10.55 -9.09 0.05
C ILE A 100 10.50 -10.02 1.25
N GLU A 101 11.62 -10.67 1.54
CA GLU A 101 11.77 -11.55 2.70
C GLU A 101 13.23 -11.64 3.12
N THR A 102 13.49 -11.89 4.40
CA THR A 102 14.82 -12.18 4.93
C THR A 102 14.71 -12.83 6.31
N LYS A 103 15.69 -13.64 6.65
CA LYS A 103 15.91 -14.13 8.01
C LYS A 103 16.93 -13.30 8.80
N ALA A 104 17.47 -12.23 8.21
CA ALA A 104 18.55 -11.44 8.77
C ALA A 104 18.09 -10.19 9.53
N TYR A 105 16.81 -9.78 9.38
CA TYR A 105 16.33 -8.50 9.90
C TYR A 105 15.08 -8.69 10.77
N PRO A 106 15.20 -8.54 12.11
CA PRO A 106 14.09 -8.77 13.05
C PRO A 106 12.82 -7.99 12.70
N GLU A 107 12.94 -6.72 12.29
CA GLU A 107 11.83 -5.86 11.95
C GLU A 107 11.05 -6.38 10.73
N MET A 108 11.74 -6.98 9.76
CA MET A 108 11.06 -7.63 8.62
C MET A 108 10.29 -8.86 9.07
N ILE A 109 10.94 -9.72 9.86
CA ILE A 109 10.35 -10.97 10.33
C ILE A 109 9.14 -10.68 11.22
N GLY A 110 9.28 -9.79 12.21
CA GLY A 110 8.24 -9.50 13.19
C GLY A 110 7.05 -8.72 12.63
N ASN A 111 7.30 -7.77 11.71
CA ASN A 111 6.23 -6.90 11.22
C ASN A 111 5.50 -7.48 10.00
N PHE A 112 6.23 -8.18 9.11
CA PHE A 112 5.68 -8.56 7.81
C PHE A 112 5.81 -10.05 7.50
N LYS A 113 6.75 -10.77 8.13
CA LYS A 113 7.16 -12.13 7.76
C LYS A 113 7.67 -12.19 6.32
N ARG A 114 6.83 -11.78 5.39
CA ARG A 114 7.07 -11.68 3.95
C ARG A 114 6.12 -10.64 3.36
N ILE A 115 6.62 -9.80 2.45
CA ILE A 115 5.80 -8.91 1.63
C ILE A 115 5.66 -9.58 0.26
N GLU A 116 4.45 -10.03 -0.04
CA GLU A 116 4.15 -10.74 -1.27
C GLU A 116 4.11 -9.79 -2.48
N CYS A 117 4.36 -10.35 -3.66
CA CYS A 117 4.22 -9.67 -4.94
C CYS A 117 3.13 -10.36 -5.77
N ALA A 118 2.02 -9.66 -5.99
CA ALA A 118 0.96 -10.13 -6.89
C ALA A 118 1.41 -9.99 -8.35
N PRO A 119 0.91 -10.83 -9.28
CA PRO A 119 1.15 -10.66 -10.71
C PRO A 119 0.69 -9.30 -11.23
N TYR A 120 1.17 -8.93 -12.42
CA TYR A 120 0.72 -7.72 -13.11
C TYR A 120 -0.77 -7.80 -13.45
N GLY A 121 -1.49 -6.72 -13.17
CA GLY A 121 -2.85 -6.44 -13.64
C GLY A 121 -2.90 -5.00 -14.12
N ARG A 122 -3.73 -4.71 -15.13
CA ARG A 122 -3.79 -3.38 -15.75
C ARG A 122 -4.32 -2.34 -14.76
N PRO A 123 -3.54 -1.28 -14.44
CA PRO A 123 -3.99 -0.18 -13.59
C PRO A 123 -5.26 0.51 -14.13
N GLY A 124 -6.09 1.02 -13.23
CA GLY A 124 -7.33 1.70 -13.57
C GLY A 124 -8.47 0.77 -14.04
N THR A 125 -8.26 -0.54 -14.01
CA THR A 125 -9.27 -1.56 -14.36
C THR A 125 -9.51 -2.52 -13.19
N GLY A 126 -10.52 -3.40 -13.30
CA GLY A 126 -10.76 -4.47 -12.32
C GLY A 126 -9.66 -5.53 -12.30
N GLU A 127 -8.89 -5.66 -13.38
CA GLU A 127 -7.86 -6.70 -13.53
C GLU A 127 -6.79 -6.64 -12.44
N ILE A 128 -6.32 -5.42 -12.09
CA ILE A 128 -5.32 -5.24 -11.03
C ILE A 128 -5.79 -5.80 -9.69
N PHE A 129 -7.08 -5.62 -9.36
CA PHE A 129 -7.64 -6.21 -8.15
C PHE A 129 -7.81 -7.72 -8.27
N ASP A 130 -8.25 -8.23 -9.43
CA ASP A 130 -8.51 -9.65 -9.63
C ASP A 130 -7.25 -10.49 -9.42
N VAL A 131 -6.11 -10.05 -9.93
CA VAL A 131 -4.81 -10.73 -9.72
C VAL A 131 -4.26 -10.55 -8.30
N ALA A 132 -4.57 -9.43 -7.63
CA ALA A 132 -4.08 -9.14 -6.28
C ALA A 132 -5.03 -9.62 -5.16
N ARG A 133 -6.26 -10.03 -5.47
CA ARG A 133 -7.34 -10.33 -4.51
C ARG A 133 -6.91 -11.26 -3.37
N ASP A 134 -6.34 -12.40 -3.70
CA ASP A 134 -5.99 -13.41 -2.68
C ASP A 134 -4.77 -13.01 -1.85
N TYR A 135 -3.91 -12.16 -2.38
CA TYR A 135 -2.80 -11.55 -1.66
C TYR A 135 -3.31 -10.50 -0.65
N ILE A 136 -4.19 -9.58 -1.09
CA ILE A 136 -4.78 -8.53 -0.23
C ILE A 136 -5.65 -9.14 0.87
N ARG A 137 -6.33 -10.27 0.58
CA ARG A 137 -7.14 -10.97 1.59
C ARG A 137 -6.31 -11.44 2.78
N LYS A 138 -5.05 -11.84 2.56
CA LYS A 138 -4.17 -12.47 3.55
C LYS A 138 -3.13 -11.51 4.13
N ASN A 139 -2.86 -10.40 3.46
CA ASN A 139 -1.75 -9.51 3.79
C ASN A 139 -2.21 -8.06 3.82
N ASP A 140 -1.64 -7.29 4.75
CA ASP A 140 -1.93 -5.86 4.87
C ASP A 140 -1.11 -4.99 3.93
N ILE A 141 -0.04 -5.53 3.35
CA ILE A 141 0.78 -4.86 2.35
C ILE A 141 1.15 -5.86 1.24
N VAL A 142 1.00 -5.45 -0.01
CA VAL A 142 1.23 -6.29 -1.19
C VAL A 142 1.87 -5.47 -2.29
N LEU A 143 2.97 -5.96 -2.86
CA LEU A 143 3.53 -5.42 -4.09
C LEU A 143 2.63 -5.79 -5.27
N LEU A 144 2.39 -4.83 -6.14
CA LEU A 144 1.64 -5.02 -7.39
C LEU A 144 2.65 -5.12 -8.53
N GLY A 145 2.80 -6.30 -9.13
CA GLY A 145 3.82 -6.58 -10.14
C GLY A 145 3.85 -5.54 -11.25
N ASN A 146 5.04 -5.05 -11.59
CA ASN A 146 5.29 -3.99 -12.58
C ASN A 146 4.54 -2.66 -12.33
N HIS A 147 4.14 -2.38 -11.08
CA HIS A 147 3.34 -1.19 -10.79
C HIS A 147 3.80 -0.46 -9.52
N GLY A 148 3.48 -0.96 -8.35
CA GLY A 148 3.78 -0.29 -7.09
C GLY A 148 3.37 -1.14 -5.89
N VAL A 149 2.77 -0.52 -4.86
CA VAL A 149 2.35 -1.19 -3.64
C VAL A 149 0.95 -0.76 -3.22
N ILE A 150 0.18 -1.70 -2.67
CA ILE A 150 -1.06 -1.42 -1.92
C ILE A 150 -0.85 -1.79 -0.46
N ALA A 151 -1.32 -0.93 0.45
CA ALA A 151 -1.41 -1.23 1.86
C ALA A 151 -2.82 -0.95 2.38
N VAL A 152 -3.29 -1.82 3.29
CA VAL A 152 -4.55 -1.70 3.99
C VAL A 152 -4.31 -1.64 5.50
N GLY A 153 -5.21 -0.97 6.22
CA GLY A 153 -5.07 -0.82 7.66
C GLY A 153 -6.41 -0.58 8.36
N LYS A 154 -6.41 -0.78 9.70
CA LYS A 154 -7.57 -0.43 10.54
C LYS A 154 -7.98 1.04 10.39
N ASP A 155 -7.03 1.88 10.03
CA ASP A 155 -7.18 3.27 9.62
C ASP A 155 -6.09 3.64 8.60
N VAL A 156 -6.16 4.84 8.05
CA VAL A 156 -5.23 5.31 7.03
C VAL A 156 -3.81 5.55 7.58
N PHE A 157 -3.64 5.83 8.87
CA PHE A 157 -2.32 6.00 9.50
C PHE A 157 -1.63 4.65 9.67
N ASP A 158 -2.39 3.61 10.02
CA ASP A 158 -1.88 2.24 10.10
C ASP A 158 -1.39 1.75 8.73
N ALA A 159 -2.16 1.98 7.66
CA ALA A 159 -1.73 1.69 6.29
C ALA A 159 -0.45 2.47 5.90
N MET A 160 -0.38 3.77 6.27
CA MET A 160 0.79 4.62 6.03
C MET A 160 2.04 4.11 6.75
N ASN A 161 1.93 3.74 8.02
CA ASN A 161 3.04 3.24 8.82
C ASN A 161 3.62 1.94 8.23
N LYS A 162 2.76 1.05 7.71
CA LYS A 162 3.19 -0.17 7.02
C LYS A 162 4.03 0.14 5.77
N ILE A 163 3.61 1.12 4.97
CA ILE A 163 4.36 1.54 3.77
C ILE A 163 5.72 2.13 4.15
N GLU A 164 5.77 3.05 5.14
CA GLU A 164 7.03 3.63 5.59
C GLU A 164 8.01 2.57 6.11
N ALA A 165 7.52 1.65 6.95
CA ALA A 165 8.34 0.58 7.48
C ALA A 165 8.85 -0.35 6.38
N ALA A 166 7.97 -0.76 5.46
CA ALA A 166 8.31 -1.65 4.35
C ALA A 166 9.34 -1.01 3.41
N GLU A 167 9.17 0.27 3.05
CA GLU A 167 10.11 1.00 2.21
C GLU A 167 11.48 1.13 2.86
N ALA A 168 11.53 1.43 4.17
CA ALA A 168 12.77 1.50 4.93
C ALA A 168 13.50 0.14 4.97
N ILE A 169 12.76 -0.94 5.23
CA ILE A 169 13.29 -2.31 5.23
C ILE A 169 13.83 -2.70 3.85
N ALA A 170 13.07 -2.44 2.78
CA ALA A 170 13.48 -2.73 1.41
C ALA A 170 14.79 -2.02 1.04
N LYS A 171 14.95 -0.74 1.46
CA LYS A 171 16.21 0.01 1.29
C LYS A 171 17.38 -0.64 2.04
N VAL A 172 17.17 -1.02 3.29
CA VAL A 172 18.21 -1.69 4.09
C VAL A 172 18.66 -2.99 3.41
N LEU A 173 17.73 -3.83 2.98
CA LEU A 173 18.03 -5.10 2.33
C LEU A 173 18.78 -4.89 1.01
N PHE A 174 18.36 -3.92 0.20
CA PHE A 174 19.05 -3.59 -1.04
C PHE A 174 20.51 -3.15 -0.80
N TYR A 175 20.76 -2.26 0.16
CA TYR A 175 22.11 -1.82 0.47
C TYR A 175 22.94 -2.92 1.14
N ALA A 176 22.37 -3.72 2.01
CA ALA A 176 23.07 -4.84 2.63
C ALA A 176 23.61 -5.84 1.59
N ASP A 177 22.79 -6.16 0.56
CA ASP A 177 23.22 -7.00 -0.56
C ASP A 177 24.39 -6.42 -1.35
N LYS A 178 24.50 -5.07 -1.44
CA LYS A 178 25.62 -4.39 -2.12
C LYS A 178 26.86 -4.25 -1.25
N ILE A 179 26.71 -4.23 0.07
CA ILE A 179 27.85 -4.15 1.02
C ILE A 179 28.56 -5.49 1.15
N GLY A 180 27.79 -6.59 1.14
CA GLY A 180 28.37 -7.92 1.28
C GLY A 180 27.32 -9.01 1.43
N LYS A 181 27.76 -10.19 1.84
CA LYS A 181 26.85 -11.31 2.09
C LYS A 181 26.01 -11.04 3.36
N VAL A 182 24.70 -10.99 3.21
CA VAL A 182 23.77 -10.92 4.34
C VAL A 182 23.89 -12.18 5.20
N VAL A 183 23.93 -12.01 6.52
CA VAL A 183 24.05 -13.10 7.50
C VAL A 183 22.70 -13.29 8.20
N ASP A 184 22.13 -14.47 8.05
CA ASP A 184 20.86 -14.82 8.69
C ASP A 184 21.01 -14.91 10.21
N LEU A 185 19.95 -14.61 10.94
CA LEU A 185 19.83 -14.90 12.36
C LEU A 185 19.77 -16.41 12.60
N PRO A 186 20.16 -16.88 13.79
CA PRO A 186 19.92 -18.27 14.18
C PRO A 186 18.42 -18.61 14.07
N ASP A 187 18.11 -19.84 13.66
CA ASP A 187 16.71 -20.28 13.48
C ASP A 187 15.88 -20.19 14.78
N SER A 188 16.53 -20.27 15.95
CA SER A 188 15.88 -20.05 17.25
C SER A 188 15.36 -18.62 17.38
N GLU A 189 16.15 -17.63 16.98
CA GLU A 189 15.77 -16.21 17.00
C GLU A 189 14.66 -15.94 16.00
N VAL A 190 14.78 -16.46 14.78
CA VAL A 190 13.74 -16.31 13.74
C VAL A 190 12.38 -16.81 14.25
N ARG A 191 12.34 -17.99 14.89
CA ARG A 191 11.10 -18.55 15.45
C ARG A 191 10.47 -17.65 16.50
N MET A 192 11.24 -17.03 17.38
CA MET A 192 10.74 -16.11 18.41
C MET A 192 10.00 -14.89 17.81
N PHE A 193 10.41 -14.42 16.62
CA PHE A 193 9.73 -13.31 15.94
C PHE A 193 8.48 -13.76 15.17
N LEU A 194 8.43 -15.03 14.72
CA LEU A 194 7.29 -15.58 13.99
C LEU A 194 6.12 -15.99 14.89
N GLU A 195 6.39 -16.29 16.18
CA GLU A 195 5.42 -16.76 17.18
C GLU A 195 4.74 -15.61 17.95
N LYS A 196 5.16 -14.36 17.73
CA LYS A 196 4.50 -13.15 18.26
C LYS A 196 3.34 -12.72 17.38
#